data_bf49ec2bd25b3a34f26bf8f4f3b90d41
#
_entry.id   bf49ec2bd25b3a34f26bf8f4f3b90d41
#
_cell.length_a   1.000
_cell.length_b   1.000
_cell.length_c   1.000
_cell.angle_alpha   90.00
_cell.angle_beta   90.00
_cell.angle_gamma   90.00
#
_symmetry.space_group_name_H-M   'P 1'
#
loop_
_entity.id
_entity.type
_entity.pdbx_description
1 polymer ?
#
loop_
_entity_poly.entity_id
_entity_poly.type
_entity_poly.pdbx_seq_one_letter_code
_entity_poly.pdbx_strand_id
1 'polypeptide(L)'
;MVANTTIAQNQESLSKGDASKAIITVVGCDTVGIIAKVTSHAAEHNVNILNISQTIVDGFFNMMMIVDVATMDCEFGEFADGLEALGNEIGVRIRCQRSNICTAMHRI
;
A
#
# COMPACT_ATOMS: atom_id res chain seq x y z
N MET A 1 4.30 8.85 -14.73
CA MET A 1 4.47 9.29 -14.03
C MET A 1 4.91 10.30 -13.08
N VAL A 2 4.06 11.23 -12.90
CA VAL A 2 4.30 12.31 -11.99
C VAL A 2 4.51 11.82 -10.56
N ALA A 3 3.88 10.74 -10.23
CA ALA A 3 3.97 10.20 -8.88
C ALA A 3 5.39 9.88 -8.46
N ASN A 4 6.24 9.63 -9.43
CA ASN A 4 7.60 9.24 -9.09
C ASN A 4 8.39 10.35 -8.44
N THR A 5 8.09 11.57 -8.77
CA THR A 5 8.79 12.69 -8.18
C THR A 5 8.54 12.77 -6.69
N THR A 6 7.31 12.48 -6.29
CA THR A 6 6.95 12.54 -4.89
C THR A 6 7.68 11.49 -4.09
N ILE A 7 7.94 10.36 -4.70
CA ILE A 7 8.60 9.26 -4.01
C ILE A 7 9.98 9.67 -3.49
N ALA A 8 10.73 10.39 -4.30
CA ALA A 8 12.08 10.76 -3.90
C ALA A 8 12.09 11.60 -2.64
N GLN A 9 11.08 12.42 -2.46
CA GLN A 9 11.04 13.32 -1.32
C GLN A 9 10.70 12.63 -0.03
N ASN A 10 10.06 11.48 -0.12
CA ASN A 10 9.60 10.77 1.08
C ASN A 10 10.60 9.78 1.61
N GLN A 11 11.74 9.66 0.98
CA GLN A 11 12.71 8.66 1.41
C GLN A 11 13.23 8.90 2.82
N GLU A 12 13.37 10.14 3.19
CA GLU A 12 13.81 10.45 4.53
C GLU A 12 12.82 9.98 5.57
N SER A 13 11.54 10.14 5.27
CA SER A 13 10.51 9.67 6.18
C SER A 13 10.57 8.17 6.36
N LEU A 14 10.86 7.46 5.27
CA LEU A 14 10.90 6.01 5.33
C LEU A 14 11.99 5.51 6.24
N SER A 15 13.12 6.19 6.28
CA SER A 15 14.22 5.73 7.10
C SER A 15 13.98 5.99 8.58
N LYS A 16 13.02 6.82 8.92
CA LYS A 16 12.83 7.21 10.30
C LYS A 16 11.81 6.43 11.06
N GLY A 17 10.84 5.89 10.52
CA GLY A 17 9.79 5.25 11.28
C GLY A 17 9.39 3.94 10.66
N ASP A 18 10.37 3.08 10.41
CA ASP A 18 10.10 1.83 9.74
C ASP A 18 9.09 0.98 10.49
N ALA A 19 9.10 1.05 11.84
CA ALA A 19 8.18 0.22 12.61
C ALA A 19 6.73 0.58 12.37
N SER A 20 6.45 1.82 11.99
CA SER A 20 5.07 2.26 11.77
C SER A 20 4.69 2.25 10.30
N LYS A 21 5.54 1.75 9.43
CA LYS A 21 5.27 1.75 8.00
C LYS A 21 4.77 0.39 7.55
N ALA A 22 3.99 0.39 6.50
CA ALA A 22 3.50 -0.84 5.90
C ALA A 22 3.50 -0.67 4.39
N ILE A 23 3.54 -1.79 3.70
CA ILE A 23 3.53 -1.81 2.25
C ILE A 23 2.28 -2.53 1.79
N ILE A 24 1.51 -1.87 0.93
CA ILE A 24 0.32 -2.45 0.32
C ILE A 24 0.65 -2.71 -1.14
N THR A 25 0.49 -3.95 -1.58
CA THR A 25 0.68 -4.29 -2.98
C THR A 25 -0.63 -4.75 -3.58
N VAL A 26 -0.89 -4.31 -4.79
CA VAL A 26 -2.12 -4.65 -5.52
C VAL A 26 -1.72 -5.18 -6.87
N VAL A 27 -2.22 -6.37 -7.21
CA VAL A 27 -1.92 -7.01 -8.48
C VAL A 27 -3.22 -7.53 -9.06
N GLY A 28 -3.45 -7.24 -10.33
CA GLY A 28 -4.64 -7.74 -10.99
C GLY A 28 -4.82 -7.12 -12.35
N CYS A 29 -5.95 -7.40 -12.96
CA CYS A 29 -6.29 -6.74 -14.22
C CYS A 29 -6.64 -5.29 -13.94
N ASP A 30 -6.33 -4.43 -14.89
CA ASP A 30 -6.60 -3.01 -14.74
C ASP A 30 -8.11 -2.79 -14.61
N THR A 31 -8.52 -2.27 -13.47
CA THR A 31 -9.92 -2.04 -13.18
C THR A 31 -10.11 -0.61 -12.71
N VAL A 32 -11.14 0.03 -13.24
CA VAL A 32 -11.43 1.41 -12.88
C VAL A 32 -11.73 1.48 -11.38
N GLY A 33 -11.13 2.44 -10.73
CA GLY A 33 -11.45 2.71 -9.34
C GLY A 33 -10.65 1.93 -8.31
N ILE A 34 -9.68 1.13 -8.73
CA ILE A 34 -8.87 0.39 -7.77
C ILE A 34 -8.22 1.33 -6.78
N ILE A 35 -7.54 2.35 -7.28
CA ILE A 35 -6.82 3.28 -6.42
C ILE A 35 -7.77 3.98 -5.47
N ALA A 36 -8.92 4.41 -6.00
CA ALA A 36 -9.88 5.13 -5.16
C ALA A 36 -10.38 4.26 -4.02
N LYS A 37 -10.64 3.00 -4.29
CA LYS A 37 -11.16 2.11 -3.26
C LYS A 37 -10.11 1.80 -2.20
N VAL A 38 -8.87 1.56 -2.62
CA VAL A 38 -7.81 1.27 -1.68
C VAL A 38 -7.49 2.48 -0.83
N THR A 39 -7.40 3.65 -1.44
CA THR A 39 -7.09 4.86 -0.68
C THR A 39 -8.24 5.24 0.25
N SER A 40 -9.48 5.00 -0.16
CA SER A 40 -10.62 5.24 0.72
C SER A 40 -10.57 4.34 1.94
N HIS A 41 -10.22 3.08 1.75
CA HIS A 41 -10.09 2.16 2.87
C HIS A 41 -9.02 2.65 3.85
N ALA A 42 -7.89 3.09 3.32
CA ALA A 42 -6.83 3.62 4.17
C ALA A 42 -7.30 4.84 4.94
N ALA A 43 -8.00 5.75 4.27
CA ALA A 43 -8.48 6.95 4.90
C ALA A 43 -9.49 6.64 6.01
N GLU A 44 -10.35 5.67 5.78
CA GLU A 44 -11.36 5.30 6.76
C GLU A 44 -10.74 4.81 8.05
N HIS A 45 -9.56 4.23 7.97
CA HIS A 45 -8.88 3.70 9.14
C HIS A 45 -7.76 4.61 9.63
N ASN A 46 -7.76 5.84 9.15
CA ASN A 46 -6.80 6.84 9.58
C ASN A 46 -5.35 6.45 9.28
N VAL A 47 -5.17 5.81 8.13
CA VAL A 47 -3.87 5.40 7.66
C VAL A 47 -3.38 6.42 6.65
N ASN A 48 -2.15 6.89 6.84
CA ASN A 48 -1.58 7.94 6.02
C ASN A 48 -0.81 7.34 4.86
N ILE A 49 -1.09 7.81 3.65
CA ILE A 49 -0.40 7.31 2.47
C ILE A 49 0.82 8.16 2.21
N LEU A 50 1.98 7.53 2.19
CA LEU A 50 3.23 8.23 2.02
C LEU A 50 3.72 8.19 0.58
N ASN A 51 3.39 7.11 -0.13
CA ASN A 51 3.96 6.89 -1.44
C ASN A 51 3.09 5.93 -2.24
N ILE A 52 2.97 6.18 -3.54
CA ILE A 52 2.25 5.27 -4.44
C ILE A 52 3.08 5.13 -5.71
N SER A 53 3.27 3.89 -6.13
CA SER A 53 3.94 3.58 -7.39
C SER A 53 3.10 2.56 -8.13
N GLN A 54 2.88 2.77 -9.42
CA GLN A 54 2.04 1.88 -10.18
C GLN A 54 2.59 1.71 -11.59
N THR A 55 2.35 0.53 -12.15
CA THR A 55 2.69 0.23 -13.54
C THR A 55 1.62 -0.65 -14.13
N ILE A 56 1.46 -0.55 -15.44
CA ILE A 56 0.55 -1.42 -16.17
C ILE A 56 1.37 -2.11 -17.24
N VAL A 57 1.40 -3.45 -17.19
CA VAL A 57 2.17 -4.25 -18.15
C VAL A 57 1.25 -5.30 -18.71
N ASP A 58 1.05 -5.28 -20.04
CA ASP A 58 0.22 -6.25 -20.72
C ASP A 58 -1.18 -6.37 -20.12
N GLY A 59 -1.75 -5.23 -19.72
CA GLY A 59 -3.08 -5.23 -19.16
C GLY A 59 -3.13 -5.59 -17.69
N PHE A 60 -1.99 -5.91 -17.08
CA PHE A 60 -1.94 -6.19 -15.65
C PHE A 60 -1.53 -4.94 -14.90
N PHE A 61 -2.27 -4.67 -13.85
CA PHE A 61 -2.05 -3.51 -12.99
C PHE A 61 -1.24 -3.95 -11.77
N ASN A 62 -0.14 -3.23 -11.53
CA ASN A 62 0.69 -3.46 -10.34
C ASN A 62 0.83 -2.15 -9.61
N MET A 63 0.51 -2.16 -8.32
CA MET A 63 0.61 -0.96 -7.51
C MET A 63 1.29 -1.30 -6.20
N MET A 64 2.19 -0.43 -5.77
CA MET A 64 2.81 -0.52 -4.47
C MET A 64 2.56 0.78 -3.73
N MET A 65 2.08 0.67 -2.52
CA MET A 65 1.73 1.83 -1.73
C MET A 65 2.42 1.71 -0.37
N ILE A 66 3.10 2.77 0.04
CA ILE A 66 3.75 2.81 1.34
C ILE A 66 2.91 3.70 2.24
N VAL A 67 2.53 3.17 3.38
CA VAL A 67 1.62 3.87 4.28
C VAL A 67 2.20 3.92 5.68
N ASP A 68 1.72 4.88 6.45
CA ASP A 68 2.07 5.03 7.85
C ASP A 68 0.85 4.63 8.66
N VAL A 69 1.01 3.58 9.46
CA VAL A 69 -0.09 3.04 10.25
C VAL A 69 -0.01 3.44 11.73
N ALA A 70 0.83 4.41 12.05
CA ALA A 70 1.03 4.81 13.43
C ALA A 70 -0.25 5.33 14.09
N THR A 71 -1.10 6.00 13.31
CA THR A 71 -2.34 6.56 13.85
C THR A 71 -3.56 5.77 13.42
N MET A 72 -3.36 4.55 12.97
CA MET A 72 -4.46 3.69 12.55
C MET A 72 -5.40 3.42 13.71
N ASP A 73 -6.70 3.39 13.41
CA ASP A 73 -7.71 3.24 14.45
C ASP A 73 -8.15 1.80 14.68
N CYS A 74 -7.47 0.85 14.08
CA CYS A 74 -7.77 -0.56 14.28
C CYS A 74 -6.48 -1.33 14.29
N GLU A 75 -6.56 -2.63 14.53
CA GLU A 75 -5.37 -3.47 14.55
C GLU A 75 -4.89 -3.73 13.15
N PHE A 76 -3.59 -3.94 13.03
CA PHE A 76 -2.99 -4.15 11.72
C PHE A 76 -3.62 -5.33 11.00
N GLY A 77 -3.88 -6.41 11.73
CA GLY A 77 -4.51 -7.58 11.11
C GLY A 77 -5.88 -7.28 10.56
N GLU A 78 -6.66 -6.48 11.28
CA GLU A 78 -7.98 -6.10 10.80
C GLU A 78 -7.88 -5.26 9.53
N PHE A 79 -6.93 -4.35 9.51
CA PHE A 79 -6.74 -3.49 8.35
C PHE A 79 -6.33 -4.33 7.14
N ALA A 80 -5.39 -5.25 7.34
CA ALA A 80 -4.92 -6.10 6.26
C ALA A 80 -6.03 -7.01 5.75
N ASP A 81 -6.83 -7.57 6.67
CA ASP A 81 -7.95 -8.43 6.28
C ASP A 81 -8.99 -7.64 5.49
N GLY A 82 -9.23 -6.40 5.89
CA GLY A 82 -10.17 -5.56 5.16
C GLY A 82 -9.71 -5.27 3.75
N LEU A 83 -8.42 -5.06 3.58
CA LEU A 83 -7.88 -4.85 2.24
C LEU A 83 -8.01 -6.11 1.40
N GLU A 84 -7.74 -7.26 1.99
CA GLU A 84 -7.86 -8.50 1.26
C GLU A 84 -9.31 -8.74 0.82
N ALA A 85 -10.24 -8.47 1.71
CA ALA A 85 -11.66 -8.60 1.37
C ALA A 85 -12.05 -7.64 0.25
N LEU A 86 -11.52 -6.42 0.30
CA LEU A 86 -11.76 -5.45 -0.75
C LEU A 86 -11.24 -5.96 -2.08
N GLY A 87 -10.04 -6.55 -2.06
CA GLY A 87 -9.47 -7.09 -3.28
C GLY A 87 -10.33 -8.18 -3.87
N ASN A 88 -10.85 -9.06 -3.02
CA ASN A 88 -11.75 -10.12 -3.49
C ASN A 88 -13.00 -9.52 -4.10
N GLU A 89 -13.48 -8.43 -3.54
CA GLU A 89 -14.70 -7.79 -4.03
C GLU A 89 -14.51 -7.20 -5.41
N ILE A 90 -13.36 -6.58 -5.67
CA ILE A 90 -13.14 -5.91 -6.94
C ILE A 90 -12.31 -6.73 -7.91
N GLY A 91 -11.92 -7.94 -7.53
CA GLY A 91 -11.26 -8.85 -8.45
C GLY A 91 -9.76 -8.66 -8.58
N VAL A 92 -9.10 -8.14 -7.56
CA VAL A 92 -7.66 -7.99 -7.57
C VAL A 92 -7.09 -8.61 -6.31
N ARG A 93 -5.79 -8.81 -6.30
CA ARG A 93 -5.10 -9.35 -5.13
C ARG A 93 -4.44 -8.19 -4.39
N ILE A 94 -4.81 -8.02 -3.13
CA ILE A 94 -4.23 -6.97 -2.31
C ILE A 94 -3.54 -7.61 -1.12
N ARG A 95 -2.31 -7.20 -0.87
CA ARG A 95 -1.53 -7.66 0.26
C ARG A 95 -1.04 -6.47 1.06
N CYS A 96 -0.99 -6.66 2.37
CA CYS A 96 -0.51 -5.61 3.26
C CYS A 96 0.48 -6.22 4.24
N GLN A 97 1.69 -5.71 4.26
CA GLN A 97 2.76 -6.23 5.12
C GLN A 97 3.47 -5.07 5.79
N ARG A 98 3.99 -5.33 6.98
CA ARG A 98 4.80 -4.31 7.64
C ARG A 98 6.13 -4.18 6.91
N SER A 99 6.61 -2.96 6.80
CA SER A 99 7.81 -2.72 6.00
C SER A 99 9.04 -3.36 6.62
N ASN A 100 9.10 -3.48 7.93
CA ASN A 100 10.28 -4.10 8.54
C ASN A 100 10.39 -5.57 8.16
N ILE A 101 9.28 -6.25 7.93
CA ILE A 101 9.31 -7.63 7.45
C ILE A 101 9.88 -7.67 6.04
N CYS A 102 9.42 -6.77 5.19
CA CYS A 102 9.92 -6.72 3.82
C CYS A 102 11.41 -6.38 3.79
N THR A 103 11.83 -5.47 4.64
CA THR A 103 13.24 -5.10 4.71
C THR A 103 14.08 -6.28 5.12
N ALA A 104 13.62 -7.05 6.10
CA ALA A 104 14.37 -8.20 6.57
C ALA A 104 14.54 -9.23 5.47
N MET A 105 13.49 -9.45 4.69
CA MET A 105 13.56 -10.41 3.60
C MET A 105 14.49 -9.92 2.49
N HIS A 106 14.54 -8.62 2.31
CA HIS A 106 15.38 -8.03 1.27
C HIS A 106 16.85 -8.14 1.57
N ARG A 107 17.21 -8.24 2.82
CA ARG A 107 18.61 -8.19 3.22
C ARG A 107 19.31 -9.51 3.01
N ILE A 108 18.61 -10.51 2.71
CA ILE A 108 19.22 -11.79 2.43
C ILE A 108 19.82 -11.81 1.05
#